data_8cd058e510c93c3876660d1abbc5a85c
#
_entry.id   8cd058e510c93c3876660d1abbc5a85c
#
_cell.length_a   1.000
_cell.length_b   1.000
_cell.length_c   1.000
_cell.angle_alpha   90.00
_cell.angle_beta   90.00
_cell.angle_gamma   90.00
#
_symmetry.space_group_name_H-M   'P 1'
#
loop_
_entity.id
_entity.type
_entity.pdbx_description
1 polymer ?
#
loop_
_entity_poly.entity_id
_entity_poly.type
_entity_poly.pdbx_seq_one_letter_code
_entity_poly.pdbx_strand_id
1 'polypeptide(L)'
;MTGIVLKHHIPNDRQGQYYTIDFYVPENVEKITVTYDYFKKGSGFLSDLKPSNTVDIGLEDEMGNFLGWSGSAHKTISVGEYDSSAGYLCKKINPGNWKIIVGAYHIMPQGVDVTYNIEFQKKQTRLLYGDLHIHSNASDGSLSAYEIGVLAKKEGLDFVALANHNNFAENFSLPHIDGLTFIPAVEWTHYKGHINLFGVDNPFDNSFVANTKEEMQKLISNAKSKGATVSVNHPKCRFCPYLWEDENAFDMMEIWNGPMRKTNERAIEWWTSLLSKGRKIPIVGGSDFHKPKSLAKLGDPVTAVYSPSPSKEDILDSIRRGRAFVCEKADGLQLDLKYAGSVMGESANYKSEIPLIIEGNFNKAYLVTEHGETPISLQNGVAETFIKPTKFAYIKLYKGFGRLRRIYAVSNPIYFDEE
;
A
#
# COMPACT_ATOMS: atom_id res chain seq x y z
N MET A 1 -5.07 17.23 -14.25
CA MET A 1 -5.83 17.55 -13.04
C MET A 1 -7.18 18.05 -13.47
N THR A 2 -8.24 17.55 -12.89
CA THR A 2 -9.61 18.09 -13.05
C THR A 2 -9.88 18.94 -11.83
N GLY A 3 -10.54 20.09 -12.00
CA GLY A 3 -10.79 20.99 -10.88
C GLY A 3 -12.08 21.77 -11.07
N ILE A 4 -12.54 22.39 -10.00
CA ILE A 4 -13.70 23.29 -9.99
C ILE A 4 -13.31 24.61 -9.33
N VAL A 5 -13.94 25.69 -9.79
CA VAL A 5 -13.82 27.00 -9.20
C VAL A 5 -15.16 27.36 -8.57
N LEU A 6 -15.15 27.61 -7.26
CA LEU A 6 -16.33 28.00 -6.51
C LEU A 6 -16.15 29.44 -6.04
N LYS A 7 -17.12 30.32 -6.39
CA LYS A 7 -17.14 31.71 -5.93
C LYS A 7 -18.24 31.86 -4.89
N HIS A 8 -17.91 32.47 -3.77
CA HIS A 8 -18.82 32.63 -2.65
C HIS A 8 -18.71 34.03 -2.05
N HIS A 9 -19.83 34.72 -1.91
CA HIS A 9 -19.89 36.01 -1.22
C HIS A 9 -20.22 35.82 0.25
N ILE A 10 -19.39 36.37 1.13
CA ILE A 10 -19.61 36.39 2.58
C ILE A 10 -20.11 37.78 2.96
N PRO A 11 -21.38 37.96 3.29
CA PRO A 11 -21.90 39.22 3.72
C PRO A 11 -21.44 39.58 5.15
N ASN A 12 -21.42 40.84 5.50
CA ASN A 12 -20.93 41.34 6.80
C ASN A 12 -21.72 40.76 8.00
N ASP A 13 -23.00 40.47 7.83
CA ASP A 13 -23.85 39.87 8.89
C ASP A 13 -23.48 38.43 9.27
N ARG A 14 -22.61 37.78 8.47
CA ARG A 14 -22.01 36.48 8.80
C ARG A 14 -20.76 36.59 9.66
N GLN A 15 -20.28 37.80 9.96
CA GLN A 15 -19.10 37.97 10.81
C GLN A 15 -19.27 37.24 12.16
N GLY A 16 -18.22 36.49 12.56
CA GLY A 16 -18.19 35.68 13.79
C GLY A 16 -18.92 34.36 13.69
N GLN A 17 -19.32 33.93 12.50
CA GLN A 17 -20.03 32.65 12.27
C GLN A 17 -19.16 31.64 11.54
N TYR A 18 -19.44 30.36 11.82
CA TYR A 18 -18.98 29.20 11.02
C TYR A 18 -20.15 28.64 10.26
N TYR A 19 -19.92 28.24 9.00
CA TYR A 19 -20.89 27.55 8.18
C TYR A 19 -20.17 26.77 7.07
N THR A 20 -20.89 25.95 6.32
CA THR A 20 -20.31 25.11 5.27
C THR A 20 -20.83 25.47 3.89
N ILE A 21 -20.00 25.23 2.87
CA ILE A 21 -20.37 25.30 1.46
C ILE A 21 -20.02 23.98 0.80
N ASP A 22 -20.92 23.44 -0.01
CA ASP A 22 -20.78 22.13 -0.62
C ASP A 22 -19.96 22.20 -1.91
N PHE A 23 -19.21 21.12 -2.18
CA PHE A 23 -18.61 20.85 -3.48
C PHE A 23 -18.60 19.34 -3.75
N TYR A 24 -18.71 18.95 -5.03
CA TYR A 24 -18.74 17.54 -5.40
C TYR A 24 -17.35 16.99 -5.72
N VAL A 25 -16.97 15.89 -5.09
CA VAL A 25 -15.76 15.13 -5.35
C VAL A 25 -16.08 13.94 -6.26
N PRO A 26 -15.45 13.83 -7.45
CA PRO A 26 -15.71 12.73 -8.37
C PRO A 26 -15.01 11.43 -7.94
N GLU A 27 -15.32 10.33 -8.62
CA GLU A 27 -14.67 9.04 -8.42
C GLU A 27 -13.16 9.04 -8.75
N ASN A 28 -12.43 8.10 -8.17
CA ASN A 28 -11.00 7.85 -8.42
C ASN A 28 -10.08 9.05 -8.08
N VAL A 29 -10.38 9.76 -7.01
CA VAL A 29 -9.52 10.83 -6.46
C VAL A 29 -8.67 10.26 -5.32
N GLU A 30 -7.37 10.56 -5.32
CA GLU A 30 -6.46 10.22 -4.22
C GLU A 30 -6.12 11.43 -3.35
N LYS A 31 -6.30 12.67 -3.85
CA LYS A 31 -6.02 13.90 -3.10
C LYS A 31 -6.89 15.06 -3.59
N ILE A 32 -7.39 15.84 -2.65
CA ILE A 32 -8.10 17.09 -2.88
C ILE A 32 -7.22 18.22 -2.39
N THR A 33 -6.99 19.23 -3.23
CA THR A 33 -6.28 20.45 -2.86
C THR A 33 -7.22 21.64 -3.02
N VAL A 34 -7.37 22.45 -1.97
CA VAL A 34 -8.19 23.66 -2.00
C VAL A 34 -7.29 24.84 -1.80
N THR A 35 -7.23 25.73 -2.80
CA THR A 35 -6.58 27.03 -2.70
C THR A 35 -7.66 28.09 -2.72
N TYR A 36 -7.63 29.04 -1.76
CA TYR A 36 -8.61 30.11 -1.73
C TYR A 36 -7.95 31.47 -1.71
N ASP A 37 -8.64 32.44 -2.30
CA ASP A 37 -8.20 33.82 -2.38
C ASP A 37 -9.36 34.78 -2.16
N TYR A 38 -9.08 35.90 -1.47
CA TYR A 38 -10.01 36.95 -1.20
C TYR A 38 -9.28 38.24 -0.94
N PHE A 39 -9.98 39.37 -1.08
CA PHE A 39 -9.40 40.69 -0.72
C PHE A 39 -9.19 40.79 0.78
N LYS A 40 -7.92 40.79 1.21
CA LYS A 40 -7.52 40.83 2.61
C LYS A 40 -7.56 42.24 3.18
N LYS A 41 -6.78 43.17 2.62
CA LYS A 41 -6.72 44.60 2.99
C LYS A 41 -6.09 45.43 1.89
N GLY A 42 -6.34 46.78 1.89
CA GLY A 42 -5.68 47.69 0.98
C GLY A 42 -4.18 47.80 1.24
N SER A 43 -3.39 48.04 0.20
CA SER A 43 -1.95 48.31 0.27
C SER A 43 -1.65 49.76 0.66
N GLY A 44 -0.45 50.05 1.25
CA GLY A 44 0.07 51.37 1.54
C GLY A 44 0.69 51.53 2.94
N PHE A 45 1.29 52.69 3.21
CA PHE A 45 2.07 52.96 4.42
C PHE A 45 1.31 52.78 5.75
N LEU A 46 -0.05 52.87 5.74
CA LEU A 46 -0.91 52.65 6.92
C LEU A 46 -1.77 51.40 6.76
N SER A 47 -1.30 50.40 6.01
CA SER A 47 -2.09 49.20 5.74
C SER A 47 -2.53 48.44 7.00
N ASP A 48 -1.77 48.51 8.09
CA ASP A 48 -2.08 47.81 9.34
C ASP A 48 -3.20 48.48 10.16
N LEU A 49 -3.52 49.73 9.88
CA LEU A 49 -4.64 50.45 10.47
C LEU A 49 -5.94 50.38 9.64
N LYS A 50 -5.90 49.78 8.44
CA LYS A 50 -7.08 49.69 7.58
C LYS A 50 -7.94 48.44 7.95
N PRO A 51 -9.27 48.56 7.81
CA PRO A 51 -10.14 47.39 7.92
C PRO A 51 -9.66 46.26 7.03
N SER A 52 -9.74 45.01 7.50
CA SER A 52 -9.30 43.85 6.78
C SER A 52 -10.33 42.77 6.85
N ASN A 53 -10.40 41.88 5.83
CA ASN A 53 -11.13 40.65 5.91
C ASN A 53 -10.23 39.52 6.46
N THR A 54 -10.81 38.62 7.24
CA THR A 54 -10.16 37.39 7.70
C THR A 54 -11.14 36.26 7.55
N VAL A 55 -10.83 35.35 6.63
CA VAL A 55 -11.62 34.17 6.32
C VAL A 55 -10.79 32.95 6.60
N ASP A 56 -11.29 32.06 7.44
CA ASP A 56 -10.68 30.82 7.82
C ASP A 56 -11.22 29.65 6.99
N ILE A 57 -10.47 28.55 6.92
CA ILE A 57 -10.81 27.39 6.12
C ILE A 57 -10.64 26.07 6.89
N GLY A 58 -11.56 25.16 6.70
CA GLY A 58 -11.49 23.75 7.10
C GLY A 58 -12.22 22.86 6.09
N LEU A 59 -12.20 21.55 6.32
CA LEU A 59 -12.87 20.56 5.47
C LEU A 59 -13.67 19.55 6.28
N GLU A 60 -14.82 19.15 5.73
CA GLU A 60 -15.60 17.96 6.11
C GLU A 60 -15.72 17.03 4.92
N ASP A 61 -15.77 15.72 5.20
CA ASP A 61 -15.98 14.70 4.16
C ASP A 61 -17.46 14.56 3.75
N GLU A 62 -17.72 13.58 2.87
CA GLU A 62 -19.06 13.26 2.34
C GLU A 62 -20.07 12.78 3.40
N MET A 63 -19.56 12.35 4.56
CA MET A 63 -20.36 11.92 5.71
C MET A 63 -20.54 13.04 6.75
N GLY A 64 -19.90 14.21 6.53
CA GLY A 64 -19.89 15.32 7.48
C GLY A 64 -18.87 15.16 8.61
N ASN A 65 -17.88 14.26 8.47
CA ASN A 65 -16.83 14.16 9.46
C ASN A 65 -15.81 15.29 9.27
N PHE A 66 -15.43 15.92 10.36
CA PHE A 66 -14.40 16.95 10.40
C PHE A 66 -13.02 16.37 10.07
N LEU A 67 -12.33 17.01 9.12
CA LEU A 67 -11.02 16.55 8.63
C LEU A 67 -9.85 17.45 9.03
N GLY A 68 -10.10 18.69 9.35
CA GLY A 68 -9.05 19.63 9.73
C GLY A 68 -9.44 21.09 9.56
N TRP A 69 -8.63 21.96 10.18
CA TRP A 69 -8.82 23.42 10.21
C TRP A 69 -7.47 24.12 10.24
N SER A 70 -7.31 25.17 9.45
CA SER A 70 -6.05 25.92 9.41
C SER A 70 -6.19 27.42 9.68
N GLY A 71 -7.38 27.91 10.01
CA GLY A 71 -7.61 29.32 10.11
C GLY A 71 -7.24 30.04 8.80
N SER A 72 -6.87 31.31 8.88
CA SER A 72 -6.44 32.12 7.72
C SER A 72 -4.93 32.08 7.44
N ALA A 73 -4.20 31.21 8.15
CA ALA A 73 -2.74 31.16 8.06
C ALA A 73 -2.25 30.53 6.73
N HIS A 74 -3.00 29.59 6.19
CA HIS A 74 -2.64 28.89 4.96
C HIS A 74 -3.65 29.20 3.85
N LYS A 75 -3.14 29.58 2.67
CA LYS A 75 -3.95 29.81 1.48
C LYS A 75 -4.29 28.54 0.73
N THR A 76 -3.54 27.48 0.97
CA THR A 76 -3.70 26.17 0.32
C THR A 76 -3.71 25.09 1.38
N ILE A 77 -4.69 24.21 1.32
CA ILE A 77 -4.84 23.05 2.18
C ILE A 77 -5.09 21.82 1.30
N SER A 78 -4.75 20.65 1.80
CA SER A 78 -5.04 19.39 1.09
C SER A 78 -5.44 18.27 2.05
N VAL A 79 -6.30 17.39 1.56
CA VAL A 79 -6.63 16.10 2.15
C VAL A 79 -6.39 15.02 1.12
N GLY A 80 -5.63 14.00 1.49
CA GLY A 80 -5.32 12.87 0.63
C GLY A 80 -5.39 11.54 1.37
N GLU A 81 -5.28 10.46 0.62
CA GLU A 81 -5.36 9.11 1.19
C GLU A 81 -4.09 8.73 1.97
N TYR A 82 -2.95 9.33 1.63
CA TYR A 82 -1.63 9.02 2.21
C TYR A 82 -0.82 10.26 2.60
N ASP A 83 -1.22 11.43 2.13
CA ASP A 83 -0.55 12.71 2.41
C ASP A 83 -1.57 13.85 2.46
N SER A 84 -1.57 14.62 3.55
CA SER A 84 -2.44 15.76 3.81
C SER A 84 -1.64 16.94 4.35
N SER A 85 -2.18 18.14 4.24
CA SER A 85 -1.60 19.30 4.91
C SER A 85 -1.54 19.11 6.42
N ALA A 86 -0.54 19.70 7.09
CA ALA A 86 -0.44 19.68 8.54
C ALA A 86 -1.74 20.17 9.19
N GLY A 87 -2.25 19.40 10.15
CA GLY A 87 -3.53 19.67 10.81
C GLY A 87 -4.76 19.08 10.10
N TYR A 88 -4.55 18.35 9.00
CA TYR A 88 -5.61 17.62 8.29
C TYR A 88 -5.39 16.11 8.33
N LEU A 89 -6.47 15.34 8.49
CA LEU A 89 -6.43 13.88 8.53
C LEU A 89 -6.23 13.29 7.14
N CYS A 90 -5.36 12.29 7.03
CA CYS A 90 -5.35 11.41 5.87
C CYS A 90 -6.55 10.46 5.93
N LYS A 91 -7.28 10.33 4.82
CA LYS A 91 -8.39 9.39 4.72
C LYS A 91 -8.66 9.00 3.27
N LYS A 92 -9.32 7.87 3.09
CA LYS A 92 -9.84 7.45 1.78
C LYS A 92 -10.78 8.52 1.22
N ILE A 93 -10.56 8.93 -0.03
CA ILE A 93 -11.37 9.93 -0.71
C ILE A 93 -12.55 9.21 -1.40
N ASN A 94 -13.72 9.26 -0.76
CA ASN A 94 -14.95 8.76 -1.37
C ASN A 94 -15.60 9.84 -2.24
N PRO A 95 -16.21 9.48 -3.38
CA PRO A 95 -16.97 10.41 -4.18
C PRO A 95 -18.22 10.87 -3.42
N GLY A 96 -18.66 12.10 -3.67
CA GLY A 96 -19.84 12.66 -3.02
C GLY A 96 -19.74 14.15 -2.72
N ASN A 97 -20.68 14.66 -1.92
CA ASN A 97 -20.70 16.05 -1.50
C ASN A 97 -19.84 16.26 -0.26
N TRP A 98 -18.69 16.88 -0.46
CA TRP A 98 -17.78 17.34 0.57
C TRP A 98 -18.07 18.79 0.91
N LYS A 99 -17.55 19.28 2.03
CA LYS A 99 -17.82 20.64 2.48
C LYS A 99 -16.56 21.39 2.84
N ILE A 100 -16.48 22.65 2.40
CA ILE A 100 -15.55 23.63 2.95
C ILE A 100 -16.21 24.24 4.20
N ILE A 101 -15.54 24.20 5.33
CA ILE A 101 -15.93 24.96 6.51
C ILE A 101 -15.39 26.38 6.32
N VAL A 102 -16.29 27.36 6.35
CA VAL A 102 -15.95 28.79 6.26
C VAL A 102 -16.02 29.41 7.64
N GLY A 103 -14.93 30.02 8.10
CA GLY A 103 -14.92 30.87 9.28
C GLY A 103 -14.89 32.33 8.87
N ALA A 104 -15.99 33.04 9.03
CA ALA A 104 -16.11 34.47 8.76
C ALA A 104 -15.62 35.27 9.97
N TYR A 105 -14.29 35.21 10.25
CA TYR A 105 -13.74 35.80 11.50
C TYR A 105 -13.92 37.30 11.55
N HIS A 106 -13.50 38.02 10.49
CA HIS A 106 -13.70 39.48 10.35
C HIS A 106 -14.09 39.78 8.89
N ILE A 107 -15.21 40.45 8.71
CA ILE A 107 -15.77 40.78 7.38
C ILE A 107 -16.05 42.27 7.32
N MET A 108 -15.47 42.93 6.33
CA MET A 108 -15.71 44.38 6.10
C MET A 108 -17.17 44.67 5.80
N PRO A 109 -17.68 45.91 6.01
CA PRO A 109 -19.10 46.25 5.85
C PRO A 109 -19.71 45.91 4.48
N GLN A 110 -18.90 45.92 3.41
CA GLN A 110 -19.35 45.56 2.05
C GLN A 110 -19.36 44.06 1.78
N GLY A 111 -19.01 43.23 2.77
CA GLY A 111 -18.80 41.79 2.55
C GLY A 111 -17.46 41.49 1.89
N VAL A 112 -17.23 40.24 1.54
CA VAL A 112 -16.05 39.76 0.82
C VAL A 112 -16.37 38.65 -0.14
N ASP A 113 -15.86 38.75 -1.37
CA ASP A 113 -15.91 37.64 -2.34
C ASP A 113 -14.70 36.74 -2.16
N VAL A 114 -14.94 35.44 -2.01
CA VAL A 114 -13.92 34.40 -1.87
C VAL A 114 -14.00 33.49 -3.09
N THR A 115 -12.85 33.23 -3.68
CA THR A 115 -12.72 32.24 -4.77
C THR A 115 -11.97 31.04 -4.24
N TYR A 116 -12.59 29.85 -4.30
CA TYR A 116 -11.98 28.56 -3.97
C TYR A 116 -11.66 27.81 -5.26
N ASN A 117 -10.39 27.52 -5.49
CA ASN A 117 -9.91 26.64 -6.55
C ASN A 117 -9.70 25.26 -5.95
N ILE A 118 -10.49 24.28 -6.36
CA ILE A 118 -10.49 22.92 -5.84
C ILE A 118 -9.94 22.01 -6.92
N GLU A 119 -8.81 21.39 -6.68
CA GLU A 119 -8.13 20.49 -7.62
C GLU A 119 -8.24 19.04 -7.14
N PHE A 120 -8.46 18.13 -8.08
CA PHE A 120 -8.57 16.70 -7.84
C PHE A 120 -7.39 15.97 -8.50
N GLN A 121 -6.55 15.35 -7.68
CA GLN A 121 -5.52 14.43 -8.15
C GLN A 121 -6.17 13.05 -8.30
N LYS A 122 -6.19 12.54 -9.54
CA LYS A 122 -6.75 11.23 -9.85
C LYS A 122 -5.76 10.11 -9.53
N LYS A 123 -6.29 8.98 -9.07
CA LYS A 123 -5.52 7.72 -8.94
C LYS A 123 -4.93 7.32 -10.29
N GLN A 124 -3.68 6.88 -10.28
CA GLN A 124 -2.98 6.36 -11.45
C GLN A 124 -2.13 5.17 -11.01
N THR A 125 -2.31 4.03 -11.66
CA THR A 125 -1.52 2.85 -11.36
C THR A 125 -0.03 3.14 -11.52
N ARG A 126 0.74 2.86 -10.47
CA ARG A 126 2.19 2.99 -10.39
C ARG A 126 2.81 1.77 -9.74
N LEU A 127 4.05 1.49 -10.06
CA LEU A 127 4.81 0.43 -9.42
C LEU A 127 5.45 0.99 -8.15
N LEU A 128 5.12 0.41 -7.00
CA LEU A 128 5.62 0.78 -5.67
C LEU A 128 6.43 -0.39 -5.10
N TYR A 129 7.50 -0.08 -4.39
CA TYR A 129 8.35 -1.07 -3.72
C TYR A 129 8.25 -0.94 -2.21
N GLY A 130 8.08 -2.04 -1.50
CA GLY A 130 8.03 -2.01 -0.06
C GLY A 130 8.51 -3.28 0.62
N ASP A 131 8.76 -3.15 1.91
CA ASP A 131 9.17 -4.24 2.77
C ASP A 131 8.03 -4.54 3.76
N LEU A 132 7.50 -5.74 3.70
CA LEU A 132 6.32 -6.15 4.47
C LEU A 132 6.64 -6.90 5.76
N HIS A 133 7.93 -7.02 6.12
CA HIS A 133 8.33 -7.74 7.31
C HIS A 133 9.54 -7.09 7.99
N ILE A 134 9.26 -6.22 8.95
CA ILE A 134 10.26 -5.40 9.65
C ILE A 134 9.92 -5.36 11.14
N HIS A 135 10.94 -5.42 11.99
CA HIS A 135 10.81 -5.30 13.44
C HIS A 135 11.45 -4.01 13.94
N SER A 136 10.72 -3.26 14.74
CA SER A 136 11.21 -2.06 15.43
C SER A 136 11.62 -2.40 16.87
N ASN A 137 12.06 -1.38 17.60
CA ASN A 137 12.35 -1.48 19.04
C ASN A 137 11.07 -1.62 19.91
N ALA A 138 9.89 -1.67 19.29
CA ALA A 138 8.65 -2.05 19.97
C ALA A 138 8.54 -3.58 20.20
N SER A 139 9.41 -4.38 19.55
CA SER A 139 9.62 -5.80 19.87
C SER A 139 11.12 -6.06 20.09
N ASP A 140 11.81 -6.68 19.15
CA ASP A 140 13.20 -7.09 19.26
C ASP A 140 14.11 -6.49 18.17
N GLY A 141 13.59 -5.55 17.39
CA GLY A 141 14.39 -4.71 16.51
C GLY A 141 15.18 -3.66 17.28
N SER A 142 16.17 -3.04 16.65
CA SER A 142 17.06 -2.07 17.30
C SER A 142 16.77 -0.61 16.96
N LEU A 143 15.93 -0.34 15.96
CA LEU A 143 15.58 0.99 15.48
C LEU A 143 14.13 1.33 15.83
N SER A 144 13.86 2.62 16.06
CA SER A 144 12.50 3.14 16.16
C SER A 144 11.80 3.13 14.80
N ALA A 145 10.47 3.21 14.79
CA ALA A 145 9.68 3.34 13.57
C ALA A 145 10.16 4.51 12.69
N TYR A 146 10.50 5.65 13.31
CA TYR A 146 11.01 6.82 12.57
C TYR A 146 12.36 6.53 11.89
N GLU A 147 13.32 5.93 12.60
CA GLU A 147 14.63 5.59 12.04
C GLU A 147 14.51 4.55 10.92
N ILE A 148 13.60 3.57 11.07
CA ILE A 148 13.26 2.61 10.02
C ILE A 148 12.72 3.33 8.79
N GLY A 149 11.79 4.27 8.97
CA GLY A 149 11.21 5.01 7.87
C GLY A 149 12.23 5.87 7.11
N VAL A 150 13.14 6.55 7.83
CA VAL A 150 14.25 7.30 7.21
C VAL A 150 15.17 6.36 6.42
N LEU A 151 15.48 5.19 6.98
CA LEU A 151 16.29 4.18 6.29
C LEU A 151 15.55 3.62 5.06
N ALA A 152 14.26 3.33 5.17
CA ALA A 152 13.42 2.83 4.07
C ALA A 152 13.40 3.80 2.88
N LYS A 153 13.26 5.10 3.13
CA LYS A 153 13.36 6.11 2.06
C LYS A 153 14.73 6.13 1.39
N LYS A 154 15.80 5.96 2.16
CA LYS A 154 17.16 5.86 1.62
C LYS A 154 17.35 4.63 0.72
N GLU A 155 16.72 3.51 1.08
CA GLU A 155 16.74 2.26 0.28
C GLU A 155 15.75 2.28 -0.89
N GLY A 156 15.03 3.40 -1.12
CA GLY A 156 14.11 3.58 -2.24
C GLY A 156 12.75 2.92 -2.07
N LEU A 157 12.32 2.70 -0.82
CA LEU A 157 11.02 2.10 -0.53
C LEU A 157 9.91 3.17 -0.53
N ASP A 158 8.74 2.77 -1.00
CA ASP A 158 7.50 3.55 -1.03
C ASP A 158 6.56 3.19 0.13
N PHE A 159 6.68 1.98 0.66
CA PHE A 159 5.89 1.52 1.80
C PHE A 159 6.66 0.51 2.67
N VAL A 160 6.27 0.43 3.94
CA VAL A 160 6.82 -0.53 4.92
C VAL A 160 5.73 -1.02 5.85
N ALA A 161 5.85 -2.26 6.33
CA ALA A 161 5.02 -2.81 7.39
C ALA A 161 5.87 -3.15 8.62
N LEU A 162 5.57 -2.53 9.75
CA LEU A 162 6.21 -2.86 11.03
C LEU A 162 5.47 -4.03 11.66
N ALA A 163 6.01 -5.23 11.51
CA ALA A 163 5.40 -6.49 11.92
C ALA A 163 5.96 -6.95 13.28
N ASN A 164 5.86 -6.11 14.31
CA ASN A 164 6.40 -6.40 15.63
C ASN A 164 5.81 -7.68 16.23
N HIS A 165 6.63 -8.50 16.88
CA HIS A 165 6.22 -9.77 17.50
C HIS A 165 5.13 -9.58 18.53
N ASN A 166 3.93 -10.10 18.27
CA ASN A 166 2.77 -10.08 19.16
C ASN A 166 2.41 -8.71 19.75
N ASN A 167 2.90 -7.61 19.15
CA ASN A 167 2.76 -6.26 19.65
C ASN A 167 2.21 -5.31 18.58
N PHE A 168 1.08 -4.68 18.85
CA PHE A 168 0.39 -3.74 17.97
C PHE A 168 0.43 -2.29 18.48
N ALA A 169 1.03 -2.03 19.64
CA ALA A 169 0.94 -0.71 20.28
C ALA A 169 1.51 0.42 19.39
N GLU A 170 2.58 0.14 18.64
CA GLU A 170 3.20 1.12 17.74
C GLU A 170 2.31 1.49 16.55
N ASN A 171 1.35 0.64 16.16
CA ASN A 171 0.42 0.91 15.06
C ASN A 171 -0.43 2.17 15.29
N PHE A 172 -0.68 2.55 16.54
CA PHE A 172 -1.42 3.77 16.89
C PHE A 172 -0.59 5.06 16.81
N SER A 173 0.72 4.96 16.58
CA SER A 173 1.65 6.10 16.58
C SER A 173 2.71 6.00 15.49
N LEU A 174 2.35 5.42 14.34
CA LEU A 174 3.25 5.34 13.19
C LEU A 174 3.68 6.74 12.75
N PRO A 175 4.97 6.98 12.48
CA PRO A 175 5.44 8.29 12.10
C PRO A 175 4.98 8.67 10.69
N HIS A 176 4.83 9.97 10.45
CA HIS A 176 4.68 10.48 9.10
C HIS A 176 6.07 10.76 8.49
N ILE A 177 6.32 10.20 7.31
CA ILE A 177 7.51 10.47 6.49
C ILE A 177 7.06 10.69 5.05
N ASP A 178 7.44 11.82 4.48
CA ASP A 178 7.03 12.22 3.14
C ASP A 178 7.37 11.16 2.09
N GLY A 179 6.35 10.75 1.34
CA GLY A 179 6.48 9.74 0.29
C GLY A 179 6.74 8.31 0.79
N LEU A 180 6.46 8.00 2.06
CA LEU A 180 6.51 6.64 2.61
C LEU A 180 5.19 6.31 3.29
N THR A 181 4.58 5.20 2.91
CA THR A 181 3.38 4.69 3.56
C THR A 181 3.74 3.63 4.60
N PHE A 182 3.36 3.86 5.85
CA PHE A 182 3.40 2.84 6.88
C PHE A 182 2.10 2.02 6.85
N ILE A 183 2.23 0.70 6.78
CA ILE A 183 1.14 -0.25 6.88
C ILE A 183 1.13 -0.81 8.30
N PRO A 184 0.07 -0.61 9.10
CA PRO A 184 -0.06 -1.25 10.40
C PRO A 184 0.03 -2.77 10.25
N ALA A 185 0.87 -3.41 11.08
CA ALA A 185 1.03 -4.86 11.03
C ALA A 185 1.38 -5.42 12.41
N VAL A 186 1.21 -6.73 12.56
CA VAL A 186 1.68 -7.51 13.70
C VAL A 186 2.13 -8.85 13.18
N GLU A 187 3.31 -9.31 13.55
CA GLU A 187 3.66 -10.71 13.40
C GLU A 187 3.15 -11.48 14.61
N TRP A 188 2.03 -12.20 14.43
CA TRP A 188 1.61 -13.19 15.42
C TRP A 188 2.62 -14.33 15.43
N THR A 189 3.40 -14.36 16.51
CA THR A 189 4.53 -15.26 16.69
C THR A 189 4.15 -16.39 17.61
N HIS A 190 4.30 -17.62 17.13
CA HIS A 190 4.09 -18.85 17.89
C HIS A 190 5.15 -19.89 17.55
N TYR A 191 5.43 -20.83 18.45
CA TYR A 191 6.44 -21.90 18.25
C TYR A 191 6.10 -22.88 17.11
N LYS A 192 4.88 -22.86 16.59
CA LYS A 192 4.43 -23.63 15.43
C LYS A 192 4.42 -22.82 14.13
N GLY A 193 5.04 -21.65 14.08
CA GLY A 193 5.11 -20.79 12.91
C GLY A 193 4.51 -19.42 13.15
N HIS A 194 4.87 -18.49 12.28
CA HIS A 194 4.55 -17.07 12.38
C HIS A 194 3.58 -16.64 11.28
N ILE A 195 2.76 -15.64 11.58
CA ILE A 195 1.72 -15.13 10.67
C ILE A 195 1.67 -13.61 10.79
N ASN A 196 1.82 -12.89 9.68
CA ASN A 196 1.61 -11.44 9.66
C ASN A 196 0.12 -11.12 9.46
N LEU A 197 -0.33 -10.13 10.25
CA LEU A 197 -1.67 -9.56 10.23
C LEU A 197 -1.54 -8.10 9.81
N PHE A 198 -1.92 -7.76 8.57
CA PHE A 198 -1.73 -6.44 7.97
C PHE A 198 -2.99 -5.60 7.94
N GLY A 199 -2.85 -4.28 7.99
CA GLY A 199 -3.87 -3.30 7.64
C GLY A 199 -4.79 -2.88 8.78
N VAL A 200 -4.63 -3.45 9.97
CA VAL A 200 -5.43 -3.13 11.16
C VAL A 200 -4.53 -2.72 12.32
N ASP A 201 -4.96 -1.70 13.08
CA ASP A 201 -4.16 -1.18 14.19
C ASP A 201 -4.09 -2.18 15.35
N ASN A 202 -5.20 -2.85 15.68
CA ASN A 202 -5.26 -3.91 16.69
C ASN A 202 -5.97 -5.15 16.13
N PRO A 203 -5.21 -6.21 15.73
CA PRO A 203 -5.78 -7.44 15.21
C PRO A 203 -6.38 -8.35 16.30
N PHE A 204 -6.04 -8.17 17.58
CA PHE A 204 -6.46 -9.03 18.66
C PHE A 204 -7.73 -8.50 19.36
N ASP A 205 -8.54 -9.41 19.92
CA ASP A 205 -9.69 -9.00 20.75
C ASP A 205 -9.22 -8.66 22.18
N ASN A 206 -8.63 -9.65 22.87
CA ASN A 206 -8.15 -9.50 24.24
C ASN A 206 -6.67 -9.86 24.37
N SER A 207 -6.20 -10.87 23.66
CA SER A 207 -4.84 -11.40 23.74
C SER A 207 -4.44 -12.07 22.43
N PHE A 208 -3.13 -12.17 22.21
CA PHE A 208 -2.53 -12.94 21.10
C PHE A 208 -2.39 -14.44 21.44
N VAL A 209 -2.74 -14.88 22.67
CA VAL A 209 -2.52 -16.25 23.13
C VAL A 209 -3.46 -17.22 22.43
N ALA A 210 -2.86 -18.18 21.69
CA ALA A 210 -3.52 -19.30 21.07
C ALA A 210 -2.53 -20.48 21.01
N ASN A 211 -2.89 -21.65 21.53
CA ASN A 211 -2.00 -22.80 21.66
C ASN A 211 -2.50 -24.02 20.86
N THR A 212 -3.79 -24.06 20.57
CA THR A 212 -4.43 -25.10 19.75
C THR A 212 -4.72 -24.60 18.35
N LYS A 213 -5.00 -25.50 17.41
CA LYS A 213 -5.38 -25.15 16.04
C LYS A 213 -6.69 -24.34 16.01
N GLU A 214 -7.64 -24.72 16.83
CA GLU A 214 -8.95 -24.08 16.95
C GLU A 214 -8.83 -22.66 17.50
N GLU A 215 -7.97 -22.47 18.51
CA GLU A 215 -7.68 -21.13 19.06
C GLU A 215 -6.98 -20.24 18.02
N MET A 216 -6.00 -20.79 17.27
CA MET A 216 -5.34 -20.08 16.18
C MET A 216 -6.34 -19.69 15.09
N GLN A 217 -7.20 -20.61 14.65
CA GLN A 217 -8.23 -20.33 13.65
C GLN A 217 -9.19 -19.24 14.12
N LYS A 218 -9.59 -19.24 15.40
CA LYS A 218 -10.43 -18.21 16.00
C LYS A 218 -9.71 -16.85 15.99
N LEU A 219 -8.44 -16.80 16.42
CA LEU A 219 -7.63 -15.58 16.42
C LEU A 219 -7.53 -14.99 15.01
N ILE A 220 -7.20 -15.81 14.01
CA ILE A 220 -7.10 -15.39 12.60
C ILE A 220 -8.46 -14.91 12.07
N SER A 221 -9.55 -15.65 12.36
CA SER A 221 -10.90 -15.25 11.96
C SER A 221 -11.30 -13.89 12.54
N ASN A 222 -10.98 -13.65 13.81
CA ASN A 222 -11.24 -12.37 14.48
C ASN A 222 -10.42 -11.24 13.84
N ALA A 223 -9.13 -11.46 13.54
CA ALA A 223 -8.31 -10.48 12.84
C ALA A 223 -8.89 -10.15 11.45
N LYS A 224 -9.29 -11.17 10.70
CA LYS A 224 -9.96 -11.00 9.38
C LYS A 224 -11.28 -10.23 9.49
N SER A 225 -12.09 -10.48 10.51
CA SER A 225 -13.34 -9.75 10.72
C SER A 225 -13.14 -8.25 10.99
N LYS A 226 -11.97 -7.85 11.46
CA LYS A 226 -11.52 -6.46 11.62
C LYS A 226 -10.91 -5.88 10.34
N GLY A 227 -10.80 -6.66 9.26
CA GLY A 227 -10.23 -6.26 7.98
C GLY A 227 -8.75 -6.62 7.79
N ALA A 228 -8.16 -7.40 8.69
CA ALA A 228 -6.77 -7.82 8.53
C ALA A 228 -6.58 -8.72 7.29
N THR A 229 -5.47 -8.51 6.59
CA THR A 229 -4.96 -9.41 5.56
C THR A 229 -3.89 -10.30 6.18
N VAL A 230 -3.97 -11.60 5.96
CA VAL A 230 -3.20 -12.60 6.67
C VAL A 230 -2.15 -13.26 5.77
N SER A 231 -0.88 -13.19 6.14
CA SER A 231 0.23 -13.86 5.46
C SER A 231 0.90 -14.89 6.35
N VAL A 232 1.09 -16.13 5.86
CA VAL A 232 2.01 -17.04 6.52
C VAL A 232 3.45 -16.62 6.24
N ASN A 233 4.26 -16.50 7.30
CA ASN A 233 5.63 -16.00 7.22
C ASN A 233 6.64 -17.15 7.10
N HIS A 234 7.69 -16.94 6.27
CA HIS A 234 8.86 -17.84 6.15
C HIS A 234 8.55 -19.33 6.43
N PRO A 235 7.52 -19.93 5.78
CA PRO A 235 6.88 -21.19 6.20
C PRO A 235 7.82 -22.40 6.20
N LYS A 236 8.98 -22.32 5.54
CA LYS A 236 10.02 -23.35 5.49
C LYS A 236 11.29 -22.94 6.25
N CYS A 237 11.19 -21.96 7.16
CA CYS A 237 12.27 -21.60 8.09
C CYS A 237 12.76 -22.83 8.86
N ARG A 238 14.08 -22.87 9.12
CA ARG A 238 14.67 -24.01 9.86
C ARG A 238 14.27 -23.99 11.33
N PHE A 239 14.07 -22.80 11.91
CA PHE A 239 13.89 -22.61 13.35
C PHE A 239 12.43 -22.41 13.74
N CYS A 240 11.62 -21.84 12.84
CA CYS A 240 10.21 -21.50 13.05
C CYS A 240 9.34 -21.86 11.84
N PRO A 241 9.35 -23.16 11.38
CA PRO A 241 8.56 -23.57 10.24
C PRO A 241 7.07 -23.51 10.56
N TYR A 242 6.22 -23.36 9.53
CA TYR A 242 4.78 -23.43 9.68
C TYR A 242 4.33 -24.87 9.92
N LEU A 243 3.85 -25.14 11.14
CA LEU A 243 3.48 -26.48 11.64
C LEU A 243 1.99 -26.56 12.05
N TRP A 244 1.17 -25.57 11.73
CA TRP A 244 -0.25 -25.58 12.08
C TRP A 244 -1.10 -26.47 11.19
N GLU A 245 -0.57 -26.95 10.05
CA GLU A 245 -1.24 -27.86 9.12
C GLU A 245 -2.61 -27.35 8.67
N ASP A 246 -2.72 -26.02 8.49
CA ASP A 246 -3.92 -25.34 8.00
C ASP A 246 -3.58 -24.41 6.83
N GLU A 247 -3.74 -24.94 5.61
CA GLU A 247 -3.51 -24.17 4.39
C GLU A 247 -4.59 -23.11 4.13
N ASN A 248 -5.70 -23.08 4.90
CA ASN A 248 -6.77 -22.10 4.77
C ASN A 248 -6.65 -20.91 5.75
N ALA A 249 -5.72 -20.97 6.69
CA ALA A 249 -5.57 -19.92 7.71
C ALA A 249 -5.11 -18.59 7.14
N PHE A 250 -4.43 -18.58 5.99
CA PHE A 250 -3.82 -17.39 5.41
C PHE A 250 -4.37 -17.05 4.01
N ASP A 251 -4.31 -15.77 3.67
CA ASP A 251 -4.77 -15.21 2.40
C ASP A 251 -3.64 -15.11 1.38
N MET A 252 -2.39 -14.98 1.86
CA MET A 252 -1.18 -14.87 1.05
C MET A 252 0.01 -15.53 1.76
N MET A 253 1.12 -15.68 1.04
CA MET A 253 2.31 -16.37 1.54
C MET A 253 3.58 -15.55 1.36
N GLU A 254 4.37 -15.43 2.40
CA GLU A 254 5.74 -14.95 2.31
C GLU A 254 6.63 -16.07 1.77
N ILE A 255 6.96 -15.96 0.48
CA ILE A 255 7.81 -16.95 -0.19
C ILE A 255 9.30 -16.62 -0.08
N TRP A 256 9.62 -15.37 0.27
CA TRP A 256 10.99 -14.88 0.35
C TRP A 256 11.17 -13.99 1.57
N ASN A 257 11.97 -14.48 2.53
CA ASN A 257 12.28 -13.81 3.78
C ASN A 257 13.80 -13.62 3.89
N GLY A 258 14.26 -12.37 4.02
CA GLY A 258 15.67 -12.00 4.09
C GLY A 258 16.50 -12.50 2.90
N PRO A 259 17.82 -12.68 3.05
CA PRO A 259 18.68 -13.13 1.95
C PRO A 259 18.20 -14.43 1.31
N MET A 260 18.29 -14.56 -0.02
CA MET A 260 17.88 -15.78 -0.73
C MET A 260 18.64 -17.00 -0.22
N ARG A 261 17.89 -17.99 0.25
CA ARG A 261 18.39 -19.25 0.84
C ARG A 261 17.56 -20.43 0.39
N LYS A 262 18.03 -21.64 0.62
CA LYS A 262 17.27 -22.87 0.35
C LYS A 262 15.90 -22.96 1.04
N THR A 263 15.73 -22.28 2.17
CA THR A 263 14.42 -22.18 2.85
C THR A 263 13.41 -21.40 2.03
N ASN A 264 13.84 -20.30 1.37
CA ASN A 264 13.00 -19.52 0.46
C ASN A 264 12.68 -20.33 -0.82
N GLU A 265 13.68 -21.04 -1.38
CA GLU A 265 13.44 -21.93 -2.53
C GLU A 265 12.37 -22.98 -2.20
N ARG A 266 12.45 -23.62 -1.02
CA ARG A 266 11.44 -24.57 -0.54
C ARG A 266 10.05 -23.92 -0.30
N ALA A 267 10.01 -22.65 0.12
CA ALA A 267 8.75 -21.93 0.26
C ALA A 267 8.11 -21.70 -1.12
N ILE A 268 8.91 -21.31 -2.12
CA ILE A 268 8.47 -21.17 -3.51
C ILE A 268 7.99 -22.51 -4.07
N GLU A 269 8.71 -23.62 -3.82
CA GLU A 269 8.30 -24.96 -4.23
C GLU A 269 6.97 -25.37 -3.58
N TRP A 270 6.80 -25.12 -2.29
CA TRP A 270 5.54 -25.41 -1.60
C TRP A 270 4.39 -24.57 -2.14
N TRP A 271 4.60 -23.26 -2.32
CA TRP A 271 3.62 -22.39 -2.97
C TRP A 271 3.23 -22.90 -4.35
N THR A 272 4.19 -23.25 -5.20
CA THR A 272 3.93 -23.82 -6.54
C THR A 272 3.10 -25.13 -6.46
N SER A 273 3.35 -25.96 -5.44
CA SER A 273 2.54 -27.15 -5.22
C SER A 273 1.09 -26.85 -4.85
N LEU A 274 0.85 -25.73 -4.12
CA LEU A 274 -0.51 -25.29 -3.81
C LEU A 274 -1.22 -24.73 -5.05
N LEU A 275 -0.51 -24.01 -5.92
CA LEU A 275 -1.04 -23.58 -7.22
C LEU A 275 -1.46 -24.78 -8.08
N SER A 276 -0.66 -25.86 -8.12
CA SER A 276 -0.97 -27.09 -8.84
C SER A 276 -2.21 -27.80 -8.30
N LYS A 277 -2.54 -27.59 -7.00
CA LYS A 277 -3.79 -28.05 -6.37
C LYS A 277 -4.98 -27.12 -6.65
N GLY A 278 -4.81 -26.07 -7.49
CA GLY A 278 -5.85 -25.09 -7.81
C GLY A 278 -6.02 -23.97 -6.76
N ARG A 279 -5.09 -23.84 -5.80
CA ARG A 279 -5.15 -22.75 -4.80
C ARG A 279 -4.68 -21.44 -5.43
N LYS A 280 -5.45 -20.38 -5.25
CA LYS A 280 -5.09 -19.01 -5.67
C LYS A 280 -4.57 -18.26 -4.44
N ILE A 281 -3.26 -18.20 -4.28
CA ILE A 281 -2.57 -17.60 -3.11
C ILE A 281 -1.54 -16.60 -3.62
N PRO A 282 -1.77 -15.30 -3.44
CA PRO A 282 -0.78 -14.27 -3.72
C PRO A 282 0.48 -14.41 -2.88
N ILE A 283 1.61 -13.97 -3.43
CA ILE A 283 2.90 -13.99 -2.77
C ILE A 283 3.33 -12.61 -2.30
N VAL A 284 4.08 -12.60 -1.22
CA VAL A 284 4.80 -11.44 -0.68
C VAL A 284 6.22 -11.83 -0.28
N GLY A 285 7.07 -10.84 -0.06
CA GLY A 285 8.39 -10.98 0.52
C GLY A 285 8.66 -9.86 1.50
N GLY A 286 9.55 -10.11 2.44
CA GLY A 286 9.98 -9.13 3.43
C GLY A 286 11.36 -9.48 3.97
N SER A 287 12.05 -8.46 4.50
CA SER A 287 13.45 -8.62 4.91
C SER A 287 13.63 -9.33 6.25
N ASP A 288 12.60 -9.29 7.10
CA ASP A 288 12.69 -9.69 8.50
C ASP A 288 13.83 -8.92 9.22
N PHE A 289 13.88 -7.62 8.91
CA PHE A 289 14.92 -6.74 9.38
C PHE A 289 14.75 -6.42 10.86
N HIS A 290 15.81 -6.62 11.66
CA HIS A 290 15.85 -6.31 13.07
C HIS A 290 16.92 -5.25 13.41
N LYS A 291 18.05 -5.24 12.69
CA LYS A 291 19.17 -4.34 12.97
C LYS A 291 20.10 -4.12 11.77
N PRO A 292 20.72 -2.93 11.64
CA PRO A 292 21.53 -2.55 10.47
C PRO A 292 22.72 -3.46 10.17
N LYS A 293 23.27 -4.12 11.17
CA LYS A 293 24.48 -4.99 11.03
C LYS A 293 24.14 -6.48 10.85
N SER A 294 22.85 -6.82 10.64
CA SER A 294 22.44 -8.20 10.37
C SER A 294 22.64 -8.58 8.92
N LEU A 295 22.52 -9.89 8.62
CA LEU A 295 22.47 -10.38 7.23
C LEU A 295 21.18 -9.99 6.53
N ALA A 296 20.07 -9.87 7.26
CA ALA A 296 18.80 -9.34 6.78
C ALA A 296 18.91 -7.82 6.69
N LYS A 297 18.88 -7.28 5.49
CA LYS A 297 18.94 -5.83 5.23
C LYS A 297 17.55 -5.33 4.90
N LEU A 298 17.21 -4.16 5.39
CA LEU A 298 15.95 -3.51 5.05
C LEU A 298 15.80 -3.42 3.52
N GLY A 299 14.66 -3.85 3.00
CA GLY A 299 14.41 -3.87 1.56
C GLY A 299 15.14 -4.96 0.77
N ASP A 300 15.57 -6.05 1.42
CA ASP A 300 16.19 -7.21 0.77
C ASP A 300 15.60 -8.51 1.36
N PRO A 301 14.49 -9.06 0.75
CA PRO A 301 13.78 -8.65 -0.47
C PRO A 301 12.72 -7.56 -0.27
N VAL A 302 12.11 -7.14 -1.40
CA VAL A 302 10.94 -6.28 -1.46
C VAL A 302 9.76 -6.95 -2.14
N THR A 303 8.56 -6.52 -1.78
CA THR A 303 7.33 -6.75 -2.56
C THR A 303 7.10 -5.52 -3.43
N ALA A 304 7.10 -5.72 -4.75
CA ALA A 304 6.82 -4.70 -5.75
C ALA A 304 5.35 -4.79 -6.18
N VAL A 305 4.60 -3.70 -6.10
CA VAL A 305 3.12 -3.70 -6.23
C VAL A 305 2.68 -2.69 -7.27
N TYR A 306 1.86 -3.11 -8.22
CA TYR A 306 1.12 -2.21 -9.10
C TYR A 306 -0.12 -1.70 -8.37
N SER A 307 -0.06 -0.49 -7.82
CA SER A 307 -1.13 0.10 -7.01
C SER A 307 -1.70 1.37 -7.63
N PRO A 308 -3.03 1.60 -7.55
CA PRO A 308 -3.65 2.84 -8.02
C PRO A 308 -3.20 4.08 -7.26
N SER A 309 -2.86 3.95 -5.98
CA SER A 309 -2.32 5.01 -5.15
C SER A 309 -1.34 4.45 -4.12
N PRO A 310 -0.53 5.29 -3.44
CA PRO A 310 0.32 4.88 -2.32
C PRO A 310 -0.44 4.67 -1.00
N SER A 311 -1.79 4.72 -0.97
CA SER A 311 -2.53 4.45 0.26
C SER A 311 -2.36 3.00 0.72
N LYS A 312 -2.38 2.76 2.02
CA LYS A 312 -2.27 1.40 2.59
C LYS A 312 -3.39 0.48 2.10
N GLU A 313 -4.59 1.03 1.90
CA GLU A 313 -5.76 0.31 1.41
C GLU A 313 -5.55 -0.18 -0.03
N ASP A 314 -5.10 0.70 -0.95
CA ASP A 314 -4.86 0.36 -2.35
C ASP A 314 -3.67 -0.60 -2.51
N ILE A 315 -2.61 -0.42 -1.71
CA ILE A 315 -1.45 -1.31 -1.68
C ILE A 315 -1.88 -2.71 -1.25
N LEU A 316 -2.56 -2.85 -0.11
CA LEU A 316 -3.01 -4.15 0.40
C LEU A 316 -4.05 -4.81 -0.51
N ASP A 317 -4.97 -4.04 -1.11
CA ASP A 317 -5.92 -4.58 -2.08
C ASP A 317 -5.21 -5.10 -3.33
N SER A 318 -4.24 -4.36 -3.85
CA SER A 318 -3.43 -4.79 -4.99
C SER A 318 -2.63 -6.07 -4.69
N ILE A 319 -2.04 -6.18 -3.50
CA ILE A 319 -1.34 -7.39 -3.04
C ILE A 319 -2.31 -8.57 -2.96
N ARG A 320 -3.48 -8.39 -2.35
CA ARG A 320 -4.52 -9.44 -2.25
C ARG A 320 -4.99 -9.94 -3.61
N ARG A 321 -5.02 -9.07 -4.60
CA ARG A 321 -5.34 -9.42 -6.00
C ARG A 321 -4.17 -10.02 -6.75
N GLY A 322 -3.00 -10.15 -6.14
CA GLY A 322 -1.80 -10.65 -6.80
C GLY A 322 -1.18 -9.69 -7.81
N ARG A 323 -1.54 -8.39 -7.80
CA ARG A 323 -0.89 -7.35 -8.64
C ARG A 323 0.49 -6.98 -8.10
N ALA A 324 1.29 -7.98 -7.76
CA ALA A 324 2.57 -7.83 -7.11
C ALA A 324 3.56 -8.91 -7.55
N PHE A 325 4.84 -8.63 -7.42
CA PHE A 325 5.92 -9.60 -7.52
C PHE A 325 6.94 -9.37 -6.40
N VAL A 326 7.73 -10.39 -6.08
CA VAL A 326 8.80 -10.30 -5.08
C VAL A 326 10.14 -10.22 -5.80
N CYS A 327 11.01 -9.30 -5.41
CA CYS A 327 12.36 -9.20 -5.97
C CYS A 327 13.39 -8.85 -4.90
N GLU A 328 14.68 -9.05 -5.24
CA GLU A 328 15.79 -8.91 -4.30
C GLU A 328 15.85 -7.51 -3.66
N LYS A 329 15.51 -6.45 -4.40
CA LYS A 329 15.57 -5.05 -3.92
C LYS A 329 14.80 -4.09 -4.83
N ALA A 330 14.59 -2.86 -4.35
CA ALA A 330 13.97 -1.76 -5.10
C ALA A 330 14.96 -1.13 -6.09
N ASP A 331 15.29 -1.83 -7.19
CA ASP A 331 16.25 -1.35 -8.20
C ASP A 331 15.60 -0.98 -9.55
N GLY A 332 14.29 -0.72 -9.53
CA GLY A 332 13.53 -0.32 -10.71
C GLY A 332 13.13 -1.48 -11.63
N LEU A 333 13.22 -2.75 -11.16
CA LEU A 333 12.74 -3.90 -11.92
C LEU A 333 11.24 -3.78 -12.21
N GLN A 334 10.86 -3.92 -13.48
CA GLN A 334 9.48 -4.02 -13.92
C GLN A 334 9.22 -5.44 -14.44
N LEU A 335 8.11 -6.03 -14.02
CA LEU A 335 7.70 -7.38 -14.42
C LEU A 335 6.17 -7.45 -14.37
N ASP A 336 5.54 -7.69 -15.52
CA ASP A 336 4.10 -7.89 -15.63
C ASP A 336 3.76 -9.05 -16.55
N LEU A 337 2.58 -9.62 -16.34
CA LEU A 337 1.99 -10.70 -17.13
C LEU A 337 0.61 -10.28 -17.62
N LYS A 338 0.29 -10.57 -18.89
CA LYS A 338 -1.02 -10.30 -19.48
C LYS A 338 -1.48 -11.50 -20.32
N TYR A 339 -2.77 -11.80 -20.23
CA TYR A 339 -3.37 -12.86 -21.04
C TYR A 339 -4.86 -12.59 -21.26
N ALA A 340 -5.28 -12.51 -22.52
CA ALA A 340 -6.70 -12.33 -22.89
C ALA A 340 -7.42 -11.15 -22.18
N GLY A 341 -6.71 -10.08 -21.87
CA GLY A 341 -7.23 -8.93 -21.12
C GLY A 341 -7.05 -9.01 -19.61
N SER A 342 -6.76 -10.20 -19.04
CA SER A 342 -6.38 -10.36 -17.63
C SER A 342 -4.92 -10.01 -17.41
N VAL A 343 -4.60 -9.53 -16.20
CA VAL A 343 -3.24 -9.17 -15.78
C VAL A 343 -2.75 -10.08 -14.65
N MET A 344 -1.49 -9.99 -14.30
CA MET A 344 -0.89 -10.72 -13.17
C MET A 344 -1.78 -10.67 -11.92
N GLY A 345 -2.05 -11.84 -11.31
CA GLY A 345 -2.94 -12.03 -10.17
C GLY A 345 -4.38 -12.40 -10.53
N GLU A 346 -4.79 -12.19 -11.77
CA GLU A 346 -6.16 -12.47 -12.20
C GLU A 346 -6.32 -13.86 -12.82
N SER A 347 -7.57 -14.27 -12.97
CA SER A 347 -7.95 -15.51 -13.66
C SER A 347 -8.35 -15.23 -15.12
N ALA A 348 -8.06 -16.18 -15.98
CA ALA A 348 -8.46 -16.16 -17.38
C ALA A 348 -8.91 -17.56 -17.84
N ASN A 349 -9.82 -17.62 -18.80
CA ASN A 349 -10.12 -18.86 -19.51
C ASN A 349 -9.00 -19.14 -20.50
N TYR A 350 -8.49 -20.37 -20.49
CA TYR A 350 -7.44 -20.78 -21.42
C TYR A 350 -7.96 -20.76 -22.87
N LYS A 351 -7.14 -20.23 -23.79
CA LYS A 351 -7.38 -20.24 -25.24
C LYS A 351 -6.07 -20.49 -25.97
N SER A 352 -6.01 -21.56 -26.78
CA SER A 352 -4.78 -21.98 -27.44
C SER A 352 -4.22 -20.97 -28.43
N GLU A 353 -5.07 -20.13 -29.01
CA GLU A 353 -4.74 -19.09 -30.01
C GLU A 353 -4.24 -17.76 -29.41
N ILE A 354 -4.34 -17.60 -28.08
CA ILE A 354 -3.91 -16.36 -27.41
C ILE A 354 -2.55 -16.59 -26.75
N PRO A 355 -1.54 -15.77 -27.04
CA PRO A 355 -0.24 -15.84 -26.36
C PRO A 355 -0.32 -15.24 -24.96
N LEU A 356 0.45 -15.78 -24.02
CA LEU A 356 0.82 -15.10 -22.79
C LEU A 356 1.84 -14.03 -23.12
N ILE A 357 1.57 -12.79 -22.69
CA ILE A 357 2.45 -11.64 -22.85
C ILE A 357 3.21 -11.44 -21.54
N ILE A 358 4.53 -11.32 -21.63
CA ILE A 358 5.44 -11.05 -20.53
C ILE A 358 6.12 -9.72 -20.81
N GLU A 359 5.97 -8.76 -19.93
CA GLU A 359 6.56 -7.43 -20.07
C GLU A 359 7.55 -7.15 -18.92
N GLY A 360 8.64 -6.45 -19.23
CA GLY A 360 9.60 -6.03 -18.22
C GLY A 360 10.90 -5.47 -18.77
N ASN A 361 11.76 -4.97 -17.90
CA ASN A 361 13.06 -4.40 -18.24
C ASN A 361 14.22 -5.39 -18.01
N PHE A 362 14.02 -6.63 -18.40
CA PHE A 362 14.99 -7.73 -18.34
C PHE A 362 15.03 -8.49 -19.67
N ASN A 363 16.12 -9.25 -19.90
CA ASN A 363 16.32 -9.93 -21.19
C ASN A 363 15.94 -11.43 -21.15
N LYS A 364 16.06 -12.08 -20.00
CA LYS A 364 15.85 -13.52 -19.84
C LYS A 364 15.02 -13.83 -18.59
N ALA A 365 14.07 -14.75 -18.74
CA ALA A 365 13.20 -15.23 -17.70
C ALA A 365 12.97 -16.74 -17.83
N TYR A 366 12.29 -17.31 -16.83
CA TYR A 366 11.74 -18.66 -16.86
C TYR A 366 10.24 -18.57 -16.59
N LEU A 367 9.46 -19.03 -17.55
CA LEU A 367 8.03 -19.27 -17.37
C LEU A 367 7.86 -20.56 -16.60
N VAL A 368 7.11 -20.52 -15.51
CA VAL A 368 6.78 -21.66 -14.67
C VAL A 368 5.30 -21.95 -14.77
N THR A 369 4.99 -23.19 -15.10
CA THR A 369 3.65 -23.76 -15.13
C THR A 369 3.63 -25.07 -14.34
N GLU A 370 2.50 -25.76 -14.25
CA GLU A 370 2.46 -27.12 -13.67
C GLU A 370 3.29 -28.15 -14.47
N HIS A 371 3.68 -27.80 -15.71
CA HIS A 371 4.51 -28.68 -16.57
C HIS A 371 6.02 -28.44 -16.39
N GLY A 372 6.42 -27.50 -15.55
CA GLY A 372 7.81 -27.17 -15.26
C GLY A 372 8.25 -25.78 -15.69
N GLU A 373 9.56 -25.56 -15.77
CA GLU A 373 10.19 -24.28 -16.12
C GLU A 373 10.64 -24.27 -17.58
N THR A 374 10.26 -23.22 -18.34
CA THR A 374 10.65 -23.01 -19.74
C THR A 374 11.39 -21.67 -19.87
N PRO A 375 12.62 -21.64 -20.44
CA PRO A 375 13.34 -20.39 -20.63
C PRO A 375 12.65 -19.52 -21.69
N ILE A 376 12.59 -18.20 -21.41
CA ILE A 376 12.02 -17.19 -22.28
C ILE A 376 13.01 -16.04 -22.43
N SER A 377 13.09 -15.47 -23.64
CA SER A 377 13.88 -14.27 -23.92
C SER A 377 12.94 -13.15 -24.36
N LEU A 378 13.12 -11.96 -23.76
CA LEU A 378 12.38 -10.77 -24.14
C LEU A 378 13.11 -10.01 -25.25
N GLN A 379 12.36 -9.47 -26.19
CA GLN A 379 12.83 -8.55 -27.21
C GLN A 379 12.19 -7.18 -26.97
N ASN A 380 13.00 -6.16 -26.80
CA ASN A 380 12.53 -4.81 -26.48
C ASN A 380 11.57 -4.75 -25.26
N GLY A 381 11.84 -5.60 -24.24
CA GLY A 381 11.05 -5.63 -23.02
C GLY A 381 9.77 -6.45 -23.09
N VAL A 382 9.50 -7.16 -24.18
CA VAL A 382 8.28 -7.96 -24.38
C VAL A 382 8.64 -9.36 -24.89
N ALA A 383 7.91 -10.36 -24.40
CA ALA A 383 7.87 -11.71 -24.98
C ALA A 383 6.42 -12.16 -25.11
N GLU A 384 6.12 -12.80 -26.25
CA GLU A 384 4.85 -13.49 -26.47
C GLU A 384 5.13 -15.00 -26.57
N THR A 385 4.37 -15.79 -25.81
CA THR A 385 4.56 -17.25 -25.80
C THR A 385 3.23 -17.96 -25.71
N PHE A 386 3.03 -18.98 -26.56
CA PHE A 386 1.90 -19.87 -26.44
C PHE A 386 2.20 -20.91 -25.36
N ILE A 387 1.27 -21.08 -24.45
CA ILE A 387 1.37 -22.03 -23.34
C ILE A 387 0.47 -23.26 -23.61
N LYS A 388 0.81 -24.39 -23.02
CA LYS A 388 -0.09 -25.54 -22.95
C LYS A 388 -1.17 -25.29 -21.90
N PRO A 389 -2.34 -25.98 -21.97
CA PRO A 389 -3.32 -25.92 -20.87
C PRO A 389 -2.64 -26.12 -19.52
N THR A 390 -2.89 -25.22 -18.58
CA THR A 390 -2.25 -25.20 -17.26
C THR A 390 -3.14 -24.47 -16.26
N LYS A 391 -3.01 -24.74 -14.98
CA LYS A 391 -3.74 -24.04 -13.91
C LYS A 391 -3.18 -22.66 -13.59
N PHE A 392 -1.91 -22.44 -13.88
CA PHE A 392 -1.21 -21.18 -13.61
C PHE A 392 0.00 -20.97 -14.52
N ALA A 393 0.40 -19.72 -14.65
CA ALA A 393 1.67 -19.35 -15.27
C ALA A 393 2.28 -18.17 -14.51
N TYR A 394 3.53 -18.29 -14.07
CA TYR A 394 4.26 -17.22 -13.42
C TYR A 394 5.72 -17.16 -13.87
N ILE A 395 6.43 -16.09 -13.56
CA ILE A 395 7.80 -15.83 -13.98
C ILE A 395 8.77 -15.94 -12.82
N LYS A 396 9.90 -16.62 -13.07
CA LYS A 396 11.11 -16.53 -12.25
C LYS A 396 12.23 -15.83 -13.00
N LEU A 397 12.86 -14.87 -12.36
CA LEU A 397 14.11 -14.28 -12.82
C LEU A 397 15.27 -14.81 -11.99
N TYR A 398 16.42 -14.94 -12.64
CA TYR A 398 17.64 -15.38 -11.99
C TYR A 398 18.80 -14.43 -12.27
N LYS A 399 19.68 -14.23 -11.28
CA LYS A 399 21.00 -13.59 -11.41
C LYS A 399 22.13 -14.61 -11.24
N GLY A 400 23.29 -14.31 -11.83
CA GLY A 400 24.48 -15.13 -11.75
C GLY A 400 24.54 -16.25 -12.78
N PHE A 401 25.65 -17.02 -12.79
CA PHE A 401 25.91 -18.09 -13.73
C PHE A 401 26.31 -19.38 -13.00
N GLY A 402 25.98 -20.52 -13.57
CA GLY A 402 26.35 -21.83 -13.07
C GLY A 402 25.91 -22.06 -11.63
N ARG A 403 26.83 -22.43 -10.74
CA ARG A 403 26.55 -22.70 -9.31
C ARG A 403 26.22 -21.43 -8.49
N LEU A 404 26.52 -20.23 -9.03
CA LEU A 404 26.19 -18.94 -8.41
C LEU A 404 24.84 -18.38 -8.87
N ARG A 405 24.10 -19.11 -9.68
CA ARG A 405 22.76 -18.75 -10.12
C ARG A 405 21.81 -18.78 -8.91
N ARG A 406 21.11 -17.67 -8.69
CA ARG A 406 20.12 -17.51 -7.62
C ARG A 406 18.87 -16.83 -8.13
N ILE A 407 17.74 -17.07 -7.49
CA ILE A 407 16.48 -16.38 -7.80
C ILE A 407 16.65 -14.88 -7.49
N TYR A 408 16.17 -14.06 -8.40
CA TYR A 408 16.24 -12.60 -8.34
C TYR A 408 14.85 -11.95 -8.25
N ALA A 409 13.84 -12.56 -8.87
CA ALA A 409 12.45 -12.15 -8.72
C ALA A 409 11.51 -13.33 -9.00
N VAL A 410 10.31 -13.26 -8.42
CA VAL A 410 9.20 -14.21 -8.63
C VAL A 410 7.91 -13.40 -8.76
N SER A 411 7.18 -13.57 -9.86
CA SER A 411 5.88 -12.93 -10.04
C SER A 411 4.74 -13.70 -9.38
N ASN A 412 3.64 -13.01 -9.08
CA ASN A 412 2.36 -13.67 -8.96
C ASN A 412 1.95 -14.28 -10.32
N PRO A 413 1.07 -15.28 -10.36
CA PRO A 413 0.66 -15.92 -11.60
C PRO A 413 -0.50 -15.18 -12.28
N ILE A 414 -0.73 -15.51 -13.57
CA ILE A 414 -2.08 -15.59 -14.11
C ILE A 414 -2.60 -16.99 -13.80
N TYR A 415 -3.84 -17.07 -13.32
CA TYR A 415 -4.53 -18.32 -13.06
C TYR A 415 -5.40 -18.68 -14.26
N PHE A 416 -5.50 -19.98 -14.54
CA PHE A 416 -6.36 -20.49 -15.60
C PHE A 416 -7.44 -21.36 -14.96
N ASP A 417 -8.70 -20.98 -15.18
CA ASP A 417 -9.84 -21.73 -14.71
C ASP A 417 -10.05 -22.96 -15.65
N GLU A 418 -10.42 -24.11 -15.08
CA GLU A 418 -10.85 -25.27 -15.85
C GLU A 418 -12.19 -24.93 -16.53
N GLU A 419 -12.35 -25.31 -17.83
CA GLU A 419 -13.62 -25.15 -18.55
C GLU A 419 -14.74 -26.03 -17.94
#